data_854efb3129407fb0e12f057789987790
#
_entry.id   854efb3129407fb0e12f057789987790
#
_cell.length_a   1.000
_cell.length_b   1.000
_cell.length_c   1.000
_cell.angle_alpha   90.00
_cell.angle_beta   90.00
_cell.angle_gamma   90.00
#
_symmetry.space_group_name_H-M   'P 1'
#
loop_
_entity.id
_entity.type
_entity.pdbx_description
1 polymer ?
#
loop_
_entity_poly.entity_id
_entity_poly.type
_entity_poly.pdbx_seq_one_letter_code
_entity_poly.pdbx_strand_id
1 'polypeptide(L)'
;MNNYDWNNAFPDTPESFKNRVSATLNSLPDKKENDKMGNGKIYKKGSIKKKIIVGLVATMVVGTTVFAAGKVSSIISYSSSTPTYTTMPTVEQVKKDFKFNPKLVNKFDNGYTFANGCIVDNKGTDDKGNFAGKTKSLDFTYTKGNDELSLYMENGRLGERSKRETVITNYNGIDLYYYSYTDKYEPENYKMTEQDKKDKLSGKYVFSYGSDSDKEKISQVQGLNWMQDGINYSFLGSDSNISKDELVKMAQQVINTK
;
A
#
# COMPACT_ATOMS: atom_id res chain seq x y z
N MET A 1 -16.85 22.08 36.87
CA MET A 1 -15.87 21.55 35.90
C MET A 1 -15.14 20.43 36.57
N ASN A 2 -15.39 19.19 36.21
CA ASN A 2 -14.69 18.05 36.82
C ASN A 2 -13.30 17.94 36.21
N ASN A 3 -12.28 18.15 37.02
CA ASN A 3 -10.90 17.84 36.64
C ASN A 3 -10.77 16.34 36.57
N TYR A 4 -10.74 15.82 35.36
CA TYR A 4 -10.38 14.41 35.10
C TYR A 4 -8.86 14.29 35.25
N ASP A 5 -8.44 13.48 36.21
CA ASP A 5 -7.02 13.17 36.43
C ASP A 5 -6.57 12.12 35.44
N TRP A 6 -5.95 12.57 34.35
CA TRP A 6 -5.44 11.73 33.28
C TRP A 6 -4.27 10.84 33.67
N ASN A 7 -3.58 11.14 34.80
CA ASN A 7 -2.43 10.36 35.26
C ASN A 7 -2.86 8.98 35.80
N ASN A 8 -4.10 8.84 36.25
CA ASN A 8 -4.66 7.59 36.76
C ASN A 8 -5.66 6.92 35.80
N ALA A 9 -5.82 7.44 34.61
CA ALA A 9 -6.79 6.92 33.63
C ALA A 9 -6.30 5.70 32.83
N PHE A 10 -4.99 5.41 32.87
CA PHE A 10 -4.40 4.30 32.14
C PHE A 10 -3.69 3.35 33.11
N PRO A 11 -3.84 2.03 32.95
CA PRO A 11 -3.08 1.07 33.75
C PRO A 11 -1.57 1.24 33.50
N ASP A 12 -0.77 1.04 34.54
CA ASP A 12 0.68 1.07 34.43
C ASP A 12 1.17 0.14 33.30
N THR A 13 2.10 0.64 32.51
CA THR A 13 2.73 -0.13 31.45
C THR A 13 3.36 -1.40 32.02
N PRO A 14 2.95 -2.61 31.60
CA PRO A 14 3.48 -3.86 32.14
C PRO A 14 5.02 -3.91 32.08
N GLU A 15 5.67 -4.39 33.15
CA GLU A 15 7.13 -4.53 33.22
C GLU A 15 7.68 -5.38 32.05
N SER A 16 6.93 -6.39 31.60
CA SER A 16 7.30 -7.19 30.44
C SER A 16 7.43 -6.37 29.17
N PHE A 17 6.62 -5.32 29.00
CA PHE A 17 6.68 -4.42 27.84
C PHE A 17 7.91 -3.49 27.97
N LYS A 18 8.14 -2.89 29.15
CA LYS A 18 9.32 -2.06 29.42
C LYS A 18 10.61 -2.83 29.16
N ASN A 19 10.70 -4.07 29.66
CA ASN A 19 11.85 -4.94 29.47
C ASN A 19 12.09 -5.29 27.98
N ARG A 20 11.03 -5.53 27.17
CA ARG A 20 11.17 -5.79 25.75
C ARG A 20 11.63 -4.56 24.99
N VAL A 21 11.13 -3.37 25.31
CA VAL A 21 11.57 -2.11 24.71
C VAL A 21 13.05 -1.85 25.05
N SER A 22 13.43 -2.00 26.31
CA SER A 22 14.82 -1.83 26.74
C SER A 22 15.78 -2.83 26.10
N ALA A 23 15.38 -4.10 25.97
CA ALA A 23 16.16 -5.11 25.26
C ALA A 23 16.35 -4.77 23.80
N THR A 24 15.31 -4.27 23.14
CA THR A 24 15.38 -3.85 21.73
C THR A 24 16.28 -2.62 21.56
N LEU A 25 16.18 -1.63 22.43
CA LEU A 25 17.04 -0.44 22.39
C LEU A 25 18.52 -0.80 22.65
N ASN A 26 18.80 -1.71 23.58
CA ASN A 26 20.15 -2.15 23.92
C ASN A 26 20.76 -3.09 22.83
N SER A 27 19.94 -3.66 21.96
CA SER A 27 20.40 -4.48 20.83
C SER A 27 20.74 -3.67 19.58
N LEU A 28 20.48 -2.37 19.58
CA LEU A 28 20.87 -1.51 18.46
C LEU A 28 22.39 -1.27 18.48
N PRO A 29 23.09 -1.43 17.35
CA PRO A 29 24.53 -1.19 17.32
C PRO A 29 24.86 0.26 17.64
N ASP A 30 25.77 0.48 18.59
CA ASP A 30 26.29 1.81 18.92
C ASP A 30 26.91 2.46 17.70
N LYS A 31 26.45 3.65 17.36
CA LYS A 31 27.06 4.47 16.32
C LYS A 31 28.44 4.93 16.81
N LYS A 32 29.49 4.21 16.45
CA LYS A 32 30.86 4.72 16.61
C LYS A 32 31.07 5.86 15.62
N GLU A 33 31.11 7.07 16.12
CA GLU A 33 31.69 8.21 15.41
C GLU A 33 33.19 7.96 15.25
N ASN A 34 33.64 7.73 14.02
CA ASN A 34 35.05 7.84 13.67
C ASN A 34 35.19 8.98 12.67
N ASP A 35 35.55 10.14 13.19
CA ASP A 35 36.14 11.22 12.41
C ASP A 35 37.49 10.78 11.82
N LYS A 36 37.59 10.73 10.49
CA LYS A 36 38.82 10.98 9.76
C LYS A 36 38.52 11.76 8.49
N MET A 37 39.04 12.98 8.44
CA MET A 37 39.08 13.84 7.29
C MET A 37 39.70 13.14 6.08
N GLY A 38 39.02 13.16 4.95
CA GLY A 38 39.54 12.88 3.63
C GLY A 38 38.74 13.65 2.60
N ASN A 39 39.42 14.58 1.89
CA ASN A 39 38.86 15.37 0.80
C ASN A 39 38.19 14.51 -0.25
N GLY A 40 36.88 14.53 -0.35
CA GLY A 40 36.10 13.85 -1.40
C GLY A 40 34.69 14.38 -1.43
N LYS A 41 34.27 14.84 -2.58
CA LYS A 41 33.01 15.44 -2.99
C LYS A 41 31.82 15.14 -2.07
N ILE A 42 31.24 16.20 -1.52
CA ILE A 42 30.05 16.17 -0.65
C ILE A 42 28.85 15.70 -1.49
N TYR A 43 28.59 14.41 -1.49
CA TYR A 43 27.25 13.92 -1.82
C TYR A 43 26.34 14.24 -0.61
N LYS A 44 25.43 15.20 -0.77
CA LYS A 44 24.35 15.42 0.18
C LYS A 44 23.60 14.12 0.36
N LYS A 45 23.78 13.49 1.51
CA LYS A 45 23.05 12.31 1.96
C LYS A 45 21.59 12.73 2.11
N GLY A 46 20.78 12.52 1.07
CA GLY A 46 19.35 12.76 1.14
C GLY A 46 18.77 11.90 2.27
N SER A 47 18.11 12.54 3.21
CA SER A 47 17.33 11.85 4.26
C SER A 47 16.37 10.90 3.58
N ILE A 48 16.52 9.59 3.81
CA ILE A 48 15.58 8.57 3.36
C ILE A 48 14.30 8.77 4.17
N LYS A 49 13.39 9.58 3.64
CA LYS A 49 12.05 9.72 4.20
C LYS A 49 11.26 8.46 3.84
N LYS A 50 10.90 7.65 4.82
CA LYS A 50 9.94 6.56 4.62
C LYS A 50 8.58 7.20 4.35
N LYS A 51 8.00 6.93 3.19
CA LYS A 51 6.62 7.32 2.91
C LYS A 51 5.70 6.37 3.68
N ILE A 52 4.87 6.90 4.55
CA ILE A 52 3.81 6.16 5.24
C ILE A 52 2.52 6.53 4.51
N ILE A 53 1.96 5.57 3.79
CA ILE A 53 0.65 5.72 3.15
C ILE A 53 -0.34 4.98 4.03
N VAL A 54 -1.22 5.70 4.71
CA VAL A 54 -2.32 5.12 5.48
C VAL A 54 -3.56 5.13 4.61
N GLY A 55 -3.84 4.02 3.95
CA GLY A 55 -5.08 3.84 3.20
C GLY A 55 -6.19 3.30 4.10
N LEU A 56 -7.23 4.08 4.37
CA LEU A 56 -8.47 3.58 4.94
C LEU A 56 -9.28 2.92 3.84
N VAL A 57 -9.09 1.63 3.66
CA VAL A 57 -9.93 0.85 2.75
C VAL A 57 -11.19 0.45 3.50
N ALA A 58 -12.30 1.11 3.17
CA ALA A 58 -13.61 0.68 3.65
C ALA A 58 -13.89 -0.73 3.15
N THR A 59 -13.76 -1.70 4.04
CA THR A 59 -14.20 -3.10 3.93
C THR A 59 -13.81 -3.84 2.65
N MET A 60 -12.74 -4.60 2.73
CA MET A 60 -12.45 -5.67 1.78
C MET A 60 -12.22 -6.98 2.50
N VAL A 61 -12.93 -8.00 2.14
CA VAL A 61 -12.74 -9.38 2.61
C VAL A 61 -12.69 -10.29 1.39
N VAL A 62 -11.86 -11.14 1.19
CA VAL A 62 -11.65 -12.55 1.44
C VAL A 62 -10.58 -13.15 0.54
N GLY A 63 -9.91 -14.12 1.07
CA GLY A 63 -9.37 -15.28 0.39
C GLY A 63 -8.06 -15.75 0.98
N THR A 64 -8.22 -16.63 1.94
CA THR A 64 -7.28 -17.64 2.45
C THR A 64 -5.78 -17.41 2.28
N THR A 65 -5.17 -16.77 3.25
CA THR A 65 -3.93 -17.21 3.86
C THR A 65 -3.89 -16.69 5.29
N VAL A 66 -3.69 -17.59 6.22
CA VAL A 66 -3.44 -17.46 7.67
C VAL A 66 -3.46 -16.02 8.23
N PHE A 67 -4.61 -15.58 8.74
CA PHE A 67 -4.72 -14.34 9.49
C PHE A 67 -5.42 -14.59 10.81
N ALA A 68 -4.98 -13.84 11.83
CA ALA A 68 -5.69 -13.78 13.10
C ALA A 68 -7.17 -13.49 12.80
N ALA A 69 -8.05 -14.15 13.51
CA ALA A 69 -9.51 -14.09 13.33
C ALA A 69 -10.03 -12.66 13.58
N GLY A 70 -9.90 -11.77 12.60
CA GLY A 70 -10.36 -10.39 12.68
C GLY A 70 -10.60 -9.82 11.29
N LYS A 71 -11.70 -9.08 11.13
CA LYS A 71 -12.02 -8.37 9.91
C LYS A 71 -11.05 -7.19 9.75
N VAL A 72 -10.31 -7.15 8.62
CA VAL A 72 -9.47 -5.98 8.31
C VAL A 72 -10.37 -4.80 7.95
N SER A 73 -10.27 -3.73 8.70
CA SER A 73 -11.02 -2.47 8.47
C SER A 73 -10.14 -1.34 7.95
N SER A 74 -8.81 -1.42 8.17
CA SER A 74 -7.86 -0.49 7.58
C SER A 74 -6.53 -1.17 7.27
N ILE A 75 -5.81 -0.63 6.30
CA ILE A 75 -4.48 -1.08 5.89
C ILE A 75 -3.53 0.10 5.99
N ILE A 76 -2.40 -0.12 6.66
CA ILE A 76 -1.28 0.81 6.72
C ILE A 76 -0.17 0.23 5.86
N SER A 77 0.29 0.99 4.87
CA SER A 77 1.33 0.58 3.93
C SER A 77 2.60 1.40 4.14
N TYR A 78 3.74 0.75 4.12
CA TYR A 78 5.05 1.36 4.27
C TYR A 78 5.94 0.99 3.09
N SER A 79 6.48 1.97 2.40
CA SER A 79 7.48 1.78 1.35
C SER A 79 8.67 2.71 1.54
N SER A 80 9.79 2.37 0.89
CA SER A 80 10.92 3.30 0.77
C SER A 80 10.56 4.41 -0.22
N SER A 81 11.05 5.64 0.03
CA SER A 81 11.01 6.72 -0.95
C SER A 81 11.97 6.51 -2.13
N THR A 82 12.91 5.58 -1.98
CA THR A 82 13.82 5.15 -3.05
C THR A 82 13.28 3.86 -3.65
N PRO A 83 13.07 3.79 -4.96
CA PRO A 83 12.65 2.56 -5.63
C PRO A 83 13.59 1.40 -5.34
N THR A 84 13.02 0.21 -5.12
CA THR A 84 13.78 -1.04 -4.98
C THR A 84 14.33 -1.48 -6.35
N TYR A 85 13.53 -1.28 -7.40
CA TYR A 85 13.86 -1.61 -8.77
C TYR A 85 13.76 -0.37 -9.65
N THR A 86 14.85 0.00 -10.30
CA THR A 86 14.90 1.10 -11.30
C THR A 86 14.87 0.56 -12.73
N THR A 87 14.95 -0.74 -12.89
CA THR A 87 14.77 -1.50 -14.13
C THR A 87 13.89 -2.70 -13.83
N MET A 88 13.18 -3.21 -14.84
CA MET A 88 12.34 -4.40 -14.66
C MET A 88 13.16 -5.54 -14.04
N PRO A 89 12.80 -6.04 -12.85
CA PRO A 89 13.51 -7.15 -12.22
C PRO A 89 13.26 -8.46 -12.98
N THR A 90 14.16 -9.43 -12.83
CA THR A 90 13.89 -10.78 -13.29
C THR A 90 12.94 -11.51 -12.32
N VAL A 91 12.28 -12.55 -12.82
CA VAL A 91 11.41 -13.41 -12.00
C VAL A 91 12.19 -13.99 -10.80
N GLU A 92 13.46 -14.37 -11.01
CA GLU A 92 14.33 -14.92 -9.96
C GLU A 92 14.61 -13.88 -8.86
N GLN A 93 14.85 -12.62 -9.23
CA GLN A 93 15.03 -11.53 -8.26
C GLN A 93 13.78 -11.36 -7.40
N VAL A 94 12.61 -11.25 -8.04
CA VAL A 94 11.33 -11.11 -7.32
C VAL A 94 11.07 -12.34 -6.44
N LYS A 95 11.27 -13.55 -6.95
CA LYS A 95 11.09 -14.79 -6.19
C LYS A 95 12.01 -14.86 -4.96
N LYS A 96 13.24 -14.39 -5.08
CA LYS A 96 14.19 -14.32 -3.95
C LYS A 96 13.67 -13.36 -2.87
N ASP A 97 13.16 -12.19 -3.27
CA ASP A 97 12.76 -11.13 -2.35
C ASP A 97 11.37 -11.38 -1.73
N PHE A 98 10.45 -11.99 -2.49
CA PHE A 98 9.03 -12.14 -2.12
C PHE A 98 8.56 -13.58 -1.90
N LYS A 99 9.32 -14.60 -2.34
CA LYS A 99 8.93 -16.01 -2.27
C LYS A 99 7.67 -16.38 -3.05
N PHE A 100 7.22 -15.53 -3.98
CA PHE A 100 6.16 -15.84 -4.95
C PHE A 100 6.62 -15.48 -6.37
N ASN A 101 5.89 -15.92 -7.38
CA ASN A 101 6.29 -15.84 -8.78
C ASN A 101 5.28 -15.04 -9.58
N PRO A 102 5.29 -13.69 -9.50
CA PRO A 102 4.34 -12.87 -10.22
C PRO A 102 4.63 -12.85 -11.72
N LYS A 103 3.60 -12.56 -12.50
CA LYS A 103 3.72 -12.29 -13.92
C LYS A 103 4.27 -10.87 -14.12
N LEU A 104 5.38 -10.73 -14.82
CA LEU A 104 6.07 -9.45 -15.02
C LEU A 104 5.93 -8.99 -16.47
N VAL A 105 5.45 -7.78 -16.69
CA VAL A 105 5.30 -7.15 -18.01
C VAL A 105 6.11 -5.87 -18.03
N ASN A 106 7.12 -5.78 -18.90
CA ASN A 106 7.96 -4.59 -19.01
C ASN A 106 7.27 -3.44 -19.76
N LYS A 107 6.46 -3.77 -20.77
CA LYS A 107 5.74 -2.80 -21.59
C LYS A 107 4.40 -3.38 -22.04
N PHE A 108 3.35 -2.60 -21.90
CA PHE A 108 2.02 -2.91 -22.39
C PHE A 108 1.81 -2.41 -23.82
N ASP A 109 0.92 -3.09 -24.57
CA ASP A 109 0.63 -2.75 -25.98
C ASP A 109 0.06 -1.34 -26.16
N ASN A 110 -0.64 -0.83 -25.14
CA ASN A 110 -1.17 0.53 -25.14
C ASN A 110 -0.12 1.61 -24.82
N GLY A 111 1.16 1.21 -24.65
CA GLY A 111 2.31 2.10 -24.51
C GLY A 111 2.75 2.41 -23.08
N TYR A 112 2.05 1.92 -22.05
CA TYR A 112 2.56 2.00 -20.67
C TYR A 112 3.83 1.16 -20.53
N THR A 113 4.88 1.77 -19.96
CA THR A 113 6.20 1.13 -19.80
C THR A 113 6.61 1.19 -18.35
N PHE A 114 7.23 0.13 -17.84
CA PHE A 114 7.78 0.08 -16.49
C PHE A 114 8.73 1.25 -16.24
N ALA A 115 8.51 1.97 -15.15
CA ALA A 115 9.34 3.08 -14.72
C ALA A 115 10.18 2.71 -13.49
N ASN A 116 9.56 2.13 -12.47
CA ASN A 116 10.23 1.69 -11.25
C ASN A 116 9.35 0.71 -10.46
N GLY A 117 9.93 0.11 -9.40
CA GLY A 117 9.19 -0.75 -8.50
C GLY A 117 9.65 -0.63 -7.06
N CYS A 118 8.70 -0.73 -6.14
CA CYS A 118 8.91 -0.67 -4.69
C CYS A 118 8.38 -1.92 -4.01
N ILE A 119 9.06 -2.32 -2.94
CA ILE A 119 8.54 -3.28 -1.97
C ILE A 119 7.70 -2.49 -0.96
N VAL A 120 6.49 -2.98 -0.68
CA VAL A 120 5.56 -2.38 0.25
C VAL A 120 5.22 -3.38 1.35
N ASP A 121 5.43 -2.99 2.61
CA ASP A 121 5.00 -3.73 3.78
C ASP A 121 3.61 -3.25 4.19
N ASN A 122 2.61 -4.15 4.17
CA ASN A 122 1.22 -3.86 4.50
C ASN A 122 0.86 -4.46 5.85
N LYS A 123 0.20 -3.69 6.69
CA LYS A 123 -0.34 -4.10 7.99
C LYS A 123 -1.84 -3.80 8.03
N GLY A 124 -2.64 -4.84 8.24
CA GLY A 124 -4.08 -4.73 8.45
C GLY A 124 -4.41 -4.56 9.92
N THR A 125 -5.41 -3.73 10.21
CA THR A 125 -6.00 -3.60 11.55
C THR A 125 -7.53 -3.76 11.48
N ASP A 126 -8.14 -4.21 12.60
CA ASP A 126 -9.59 -4.24 12.75
C ASP A 126 -10.17 -2.84 13.07
N ASP A 127 -11.47 -2.76 13.29
CA ASP A 127 -12.19 -1.52 13.64
C ASP A 127 -11.81 -0.93 15.00
N LYS A 128 -11.12 -1.72 15.84
CA LYS A 128 -10.61 -1.30 17.15
C LYS A 128 -9.11 -0.97 17.09
N GLY A 129 -8.49 -1.06 15.92
CA GLY A 129 -7.06 -0.82 15.73
C GLY A 129 -6.16 -2.01 16.10
N ASN A 130 -6.73 -3.19 16.43
CA ASN A 130 -5.93 -4.38 16.72
C ASN A 130 -5.34 -4.95 15.42
N PHE A 131 -4.18 -5.60 15.55
CA PHE A 131 -3.54 -6.28 14.42
C PHE A 131 -4.43 -7.37 13.84
N ALA A 132 -4.71 -7.30 12.54
CA ALA A 132 -5.56 -8.25 11.80
C ALA A 132 -4.81 -9.01 10.68
N GLY A 133 -3.57 -8.65 10.40
CA GLY A 133 -2.75 -9.34 9.42
C GLY A 133 -1.64 -8.48 8.84
N LYS A 134 -0.74 -9.10 8.09
CA LYS A 134 0.32 -8.43 7.34
C LYS A 134 0.61 -9.16 6.04
N THR A 135 1.00 -8.39 5.01
CA THR A 135 1.49 -8.91 3.74
C THR A 135 2.65 -8.07 3.23
N LYS A 136 3.33 -8.60 2.22
CA LYS A 136 4.22 -7.82 1.38
C LYS A 136 3.64 -7.76 -0.02
N SER A 137 3.63 -6.59 -0.61
CA SER A 137 3.31 -6.40 -2.01
C SER A 137 4.50 -5.80 -2.77
N LEU A 138 4.48 -6.02 -4.06
CA LEU A 138 5.35 -5.40 -5.02
C LEU A 138 4.50 -4.38 -5.78
N ASP A 139 4.88 -3.12 -5.73
CA ASP A 139 4.23 -2.05 -6.46
C ASP A 139 5.11 -1.60 -7.62
N PHE A 140 4.62 -1.81 -8.84
CA PHE A 140 5.27 -1.35 -10.07
C PHE A 140 4.57 -0.13 -10.61
N THR A 141 5.34 0.93 -10.81
CA THR A 141 4.88 2.13 -11.51
C THR A 141 5.12 1.98 -13.01
N TYR A 142 4.08 2.21 -13.79
CA TYR A 142 4.12 2.31 -15.25
C TYR A 142 3.77 3.70 -15.69
N THR A 143 4.43 4.20 -16.74
CA THR A 143 4.20 5.55 -17.26
C THR A 143 3.91 5.52 -18.76
N LYS A 144 3.06 6.46 -19.21
CA LYS A 144 2.77 6.74 -20.62
C LYS A 144 2.61 8.27 -20.78
N GLY A 145 3.65 8.94 -21.29
CA GLY A 145 3.70 10.40 -21.23
C GLY A 145 3.68 10.91 -19.78
N ASN A 146 2.68 11.72 -19.45
CA ASN A 146 2.48 12.23 -18.09
C ASN A 146 1.51 11.38 -17.26
N ASP A 147 0.97 10.31 -17.81
CA ASP A 147 0.05 9.43 -17.12
C ASP A 147 0.81 8.33 -16.36
N GLU A 148 0.36 8.03 -15.15
CA GLU A 148 0.97 7.06 -14.25
C GLU A 148 -0.06 6.03 -13.80
N LEU A 149 0.35 4.77 -13.76
CA LEU A 149 -0.45 3.64 -13.33
C LEU A 149 0.38 2.72 -12.43
N SER A 150 -0.16 2.34 -11.29
CA SER A 150 0.44 1.31 -10.44
C SER A 150 -0.11 -0.09 -10.77
N LEU A 151 0.78 -1.10 -10.69
CA LEU A 151 0.41 -2.52 -10.64
C LEU A 151 0.91 -3.10 -9.32
N TYR A 152 -0.01 -3.35 -8.41
CA TYR A 152 0.26 -4.05 -7.16
C TYR A 152 0.16 -5.56 -7.36
N MET A 153 1.11 -6.28 -6.80
CA MET A 153 1.16 -7.75 -6.80
C MET A 153 1.40 -8.22 -5.37
N GLU A 154 0.46 -8.98 -4.82
CA GLU A 154 0.46 -9.40 -3.43
C GLU A 154 0.22 -10.91 -3.34
N ASN A 155 1.00 -11.62 -2.51
CA ASN A 155 0.77 -13.04 -2.26
C ASN A 155 -0.49 -13.21 -1.37
N GLY A 156 -1.57 -13.64 -1.97
CA GLY A 156 -2.90 -13.62 -1.35
C GLY A 156 -3.52 -12.22 -1.42
N ARG A 157 -4.38 -11.92 -0.46
CA ARG A 157 -5.04 -10.62 -0.33
C ARG A 157 -5.24 -10.28 1.15
N LEU A 158 -4.83 -9.10 1.54
CA LEU A 158 -5.11 -8.57 2.88
C LEU A 158 -6.50 -7.93 2.90
N GLY A 159 -7.43 -8.55 3.62
CA GLY A 159 -8.81 -8.07 3.72
C GLY A 159 -9.78 -8.59 2.65
N GLU A 160 -11.06 -8.17 2.75
CA GLU A 160 -12.16 -8.58 1.85
C GLU A 160 -12.21 -7.73 0.56
N ARG A 161 -12.94 -8.22 -0.43
CA ARG A 161 -13.23 -7.47 -1.65
C ARG A 161 -14.21 -6.32 -1.35
N SER A 162 -13.91 -5.13 -1.88
CA SER A 162 -14.78 -3.97 -1.68
C SER A 162 -16.15 -4.18 -2.33
N LYS A 163 -17.21 -3.70 -1.69
CA LYS A 163 -18.55 -3.65 -2.29
C LYS A 163 -18.61 -2.77 -3.56
N ARG A 164 -17.60 -1.93 -3.78
CA ARG A 164 -17.47 -1.11 -5.00
C ARG A 164 -16.87 -1.89 -6.17
N GLU A 165 -16.25 -3.04 -5.90
CA GLU A 165 -15.67 -3.89 -6.92
C GLU A 165 -16.77 -4.72 -7.57
N THR A 166 -16.91 -4.62 -8.89
CA THR A 166 -17.88 -5.38 -9.67
C THR A 166 -17.17 -6.21 -10.73
N VAL A 167 -17.59 -7.46 -10.91
CA VAL A 167 -17.12 -8.27 -12.04
C VAL A 167 -17.58 -7.61 -13.33
N ILE A 168 -16.63 -7.28 -14.19
CA ILE A 168 -16.95 -6.69 -15.51
C ILE A 168 -16.74 -7.67 -16.66
N THR A 169 -15.91 -8.68 -16.47
CA THR A 169 -15.67 -9.75 -17.45
C THR A 169 -14.98 -10.93 -16.76
N ASN A 170 -15.06 -12.11 -17.40
CA ASN A 170 -14.26 -13.28 -17.09
C ASN A 170 -13.32 -13.54 -18.28
N TYR A 171 -12.03 -13.74 -17.99
CA TYR A 171 -11.03 -14.07 -18.99
C TYR A 171 -10.24 -15.31 -18.58
N ASN A 172 -10.29 -16.35 -19.39
CA ASN A 172 -9.66 -17.65 -19.13
C ASN A 172 -10.00 -18.24 -17.74
N GLY A 173 -11.27 -18.08 -17.29
CA GLY A 173 -11.73 -18.54 -15.98
C GLY A 173 -11.39 -17.60 -14.82
N ILE A 174 -10.78 -16.44 -15.09
CA ILE A 174 -10.38 -15.44 -14.10
C ILE A 174 -11.37 -14.27 -14.17
N ASP A 175 -12.05 -14.00 -13.06
CA ASP A 175 -12.93 -12.83 -12.94
C ASP A 175 -12.10 -11.55 -12.78
N LEU A 176 -12.39 -10.55 -13.61
CA LEU A 176 -11.82 -9.21 -13.55
C LEU A 176 -12.80 -8.26 -12.87
N TYR A 177 -12.37 -7.63 -11.79
CA TYR A 177 -13.18 -6.75 -10.93
C TYR A 177 -12.73 -5.30 -11.12
N TYR A 178 -13.63 -4.48 -11.62
CA TYR A 178 -13.41 -3.04 -11.76
C TYR A 178 -13.99 -2.27 -10.58
N TYR A 179 -13.32 -1.17 -10.22
CA TYR A 179 -13.82 -0.20 -9.25
C TYR A 179 -13.41 1.22 -9.65
N SER A 180 -14.22 2.19 -9.19
CA SER A 180 -13.85 3.60 -9.23
C SER A 180 -14.48 4.33 -8.05
N TYR A 181 -13.80 5.37 -7.56
CA TYR A 181 -14.26 6.22 -6.48
C TYR A 181 -13.52 7.55 -6.48
N THR A 182 -14.07 8.52 -5.76
CA THR A 182 -13.36 9.77 -5.46
C THR A 182 -12.60 9.59 -4.16
N ASP A 183 -11.28 9.69 -4.20
CA ASP A 183 -10.42 9.70 -3.03
C ASP A 183 -10.27 11.11 -2.48
N LYS A 184 -10.32 11.23 -1.16
CA LYS A 184 -9.95 12.45 -0.43
C LYS A 184 -8.74 12.12 0.43
N TYR A 185 -7.55 12.49 -0.08
CA TYR A 185 -6.31 12.37 0.66
C TYR A 185 -6.18 13.49 1.68
N GLU A 186 -5.81 13.12 2.89
CA GLU A 186 -5.57 14.02 4.00
C GLU A 186 -4.20 13.77 4.65
N PRO A 187 -3.56 14.78 5.25
CA PRO A 187 -2.35 14.58 6.04
C PRO A 187 -2.52 13.56 7.16
N GLU A 188 -1.45 12.87 7.55
CA GLU A 188 -1.47 11.79 8.55
C GLU A 188 -2.16 12.18 9.87
N ASN A 189 -2.00 13.45 10.31
CA ASN A 189 -2.54 13.95 11.57
C ASN A 189 -3.92 14.62 11.42
N TYR A 190 -4.54 14.56 10.24
CA TYR A 190 -5.83 15.17 10.00
C TYR A 190 -6.92 14.55 10.87
N LYS A 191 -7.79 15.41 11.42
CA LYS A 191 -8.97 15.00 12.18
C LYS A 191 -10.21 15.25 11.35
N MET A 192 -10.92 14.16 11.01
CA MET A 192 -12.18 14.27 10.25
C MET A 192 -13.16 15.22 10.90
N THR A 193 -13.70 16.14 10.11
CA THR A 193 -14.82 16.99 10.49
C THR A 193 -16.13 16.19 10.51
N GLU A 194 -17.19 16.77 11.05
CA GLU A 194 -18.53 16.16 11.00
C GLU A 194 -19.04 16.04 9.55
N GLN A 195 -18.63 16.95 8.66
CA GLN A 195 -18.96 16.86 7.25
C GLN A 195 -18.22 15.69 6.58
N ASP A 196 -16.93 15.48 6.88
CA ASP A 196 -16.17 14.35 6.35
C ASP A 196 -16.77 13.01 6.78
N LYS A 197 -17.24 12.91 8.02
CA LYS A 197 -17.93 11.71 8.50
C LYS A 197 -19.20 11.44 7.69
N LYS A 198 -20.00 12.48 7.37
CA LYS A 198 -21.17 12.35 6.52
C LYS A 198 -20.81 11.97 5.09
N ASP A 199 -19.79 12.61 4.52
CA ASP A 199 -19.31 12.34 3.16
C ASP A 199 -18.75 10.90 3.03
N LYS A 200 -18.05 10.41 4.06
CA LYS A 200 -17.60 9.03 4.15
C LYS A 200 -18.76 8.04 4.23
N LEU A 201 -19.75 8.31 5.09
CA LEU A 201 -20.92 7.44 5.26
C LEU A 201 -21.79 7.38 4.01
N SER A 202 -21.96 8.51 3.31
CA SER A 202 -22.70 8.58 2.04
C SER A 202 -21.95 7.92 0.88
N GLY A 203 -20.66 7.60 1.05
CA GLY A 203 -19.81 7.05 0.00
C GLY A 203 -19.34 8.09 -1.02
N LYS A 204 -19.54 9.39 -0.76
CA LYS A 204 -19.08 10.48 -1.61
C LYS A 204 -17.56 10.47 -1.76
N TYR A 205 -16.85 10.23 -0.66
CA TYR A 205 -15.40 10.09 -0.64
C TYR A 205 -14.95 8.79 0.02
N VAL A 206 -13.87 8.24 -0.49
CA VAL A 206 -12.98 7.34 0.26
C VAL A 206 -11.88 8.22 0.85
N PHE A 207 -11.57 8.05 2.13
CA PHE A 207 -10.52 8.83 2.77
C PHE A 207 -9.23 8.02 2.85
N SER A 208 -8.15 8.61 2.36
CA SER A 208 -6.78 8.12 2.52
C SER A 208 -5.95 9.14 3.31
N TYR A 209 -4.90 8.65 3.97
CA TYR A 209 -4.03 9.47 4.81
C TYR A 209 -2.57 9.15 4.53
N GLY A 210 -1.71 10.15 4.55
CA GLY A 210 -0.30 9.93 4.34
C GLY A 210 0.57 11.09 4.81
N SER A 211 1.88 10.86 4.76
CA SER A 211 2.91 11.82 5.18
C SER A 211 3.68 12.44 4.00
N ASP A 212 3.25 12.16 2.79
CA ASP A 212 3.90 12.64 1.55
C ASP A 212 3.44 14.04 1.14
N SER A 213 2.33 14.53 1.69
CA SER A 213 1.82 15.90 1.48
C SER A 213 1.15 16.43 2.75
N ASP A 214 1.37 17.71 3.03
CA ASP A 214 0.68 18.45 4.10
C ASP A 214 -0.65 19.08 3.61
N LYS A 215 -1.09 18.75 2.39
CA LYS A 215 -2.28 19.32 1.75
C LYS A 215 -3.29 18.25 1.39
N GLU A 216 -4.56 18.59 1.62
CA GLU A 216 -5.69 17.85 1.06
C GLU A 216 -5.55 17.73 -0.47
N LYS A 217 -5.88 16.53 -1.00
CA LYS A 217 -6.00 16.30 -2.44
C LYS A 217 -7.25 15.47 -2.70
N ILE A 218 -8.05 15.89 -3.67
CA ILE A 218 -9.18 15.11 -4.18
C ILE A 218 -8.77 14.54 -5.55
N SER A 219 -8.90 13.21 -5.70
CA SER A 219 -8.51 12.49 -6.92
C SER A 219 -9.59 11.52 -7.36
N GLN A 220 -9.72 11.31 -8.67
CA GLN A 220 -10.51 10.21 -9.21
C GLN A 220 -9.64 8.96 -9.27
N VAL A 221 -10.03 7.94 -8.53
CA VAL A 221 -9.32 6.66 -8.50
C VAL A 221 -10.12 5.62 -9.27
N GLN A 222 -9.45 4.86 -10.10
CA GLN A 222 -10.01 3.70 -10.78
C GLN A 222 -9.00 2.56 -10.80
N GLY A 223 -9.50 1.34 -10.89
CA GLY A 223 -8.63 0.18 -10.93
C GLY A 223 -9.34 -1.10 -11.33
N LEU A 224 -8.52 -2.12 -11.50
CA LEU A 224 -8.94 -3.45 -11.92
C LEU A 224 -8.17 -4.51 -11.11
N ASN A 225 -8.90 -5.42 -10.47
CA ASN A 225 -8.32 -6.47 -9.64
C ASN A 225 -8.63 -7.86 -10.19
N TRP A 226 -7.71 -8.78 -9.99
CA TRP A 226 -7.94 -10.22 -10.20
C TRP A 226 -7.03 -11.08 -9.33
N MET A 227 -7.38 -12.36 -9.23
CA MET A 227 -6.55 -13.37 -8.59
C MET A 227 -6.07 -14.36 -9.63
N GLN A 228 -4.78 -14.65 -9.66
CA GLN A 228 -4.19 -15.70 -10.49
C GLN A 228 -3.07 -16.40 -9.73
N ASP A 229 -3.10 -17.72 -9.71
CA ASP A 229 -2.07 -18.55 -9.05
C ASP A 229 -1.79 -18.16 -7.59
N GLY A 230 -2.83 -17.74 -6.86
CA GLY A 230 -2.74 -17.30 -5.47
C GLY A 230 -2.20 -15.88 -5.29
N ILE A 231 -1.88 -15.17 -6.37
CA ILE A 231 -1.42 -13.79 -6.35
C ILE A 231 -2.57 -12.86 -6.66
N ASN A 232 -2.75 -11.84 -5.85
CA ASN A 232 -3.67 -10.74 -6.09
C ASN A 232 -2.96 -9.66 -6.90
N TYR A 233 -3.48 -9.36 -8.07
CA TYR A 233 -3.03 -8.29 -8.95
C TYR A 233 -4.03 -7.15 -8.89
N SER A 234 -3.55 -5.91 -8.87
CA SER A 234 -4.40 -4.73 -8.85
C SER A 234 -3.76 -3.60 -9.64
N PHE A 235 -4.38 -3.21 -10.75
CA PHE A 235 -4.10 -1.91 -11.36
C PHE A 235 -4.79 -0.81 -10.57
N LEU A 236 -4.10 0.31 -10.38
CA LEU A 236 -4.65 1.51 -9.77
C LEU A 236 -4.13 2.76 -10.50
N GLY A 237 -5.05 3.57 -11.01
CA GLY A 237 -4.78 4.89 -11.58
C GLY A 237 -5.47 5.98 -10.75
N SER A 238 -4.73 7.02 -10.41
CA SER A 238 -5.23 8.22 -9.74
C SER A 238 -5.14 9.39 -10.71
N ASP A 239 -6.28 10.03 -11.00
CA ASP A 239 -6.42 11.07 -12.02
C ASP A 239 -5.87 10.64 -13.41
N SER A 240 -5.86 9.33 -13.67
CA SER A 240 -5.37 8.73 -14.90
C SER A 240 -6.43 8.75 -16.00
N ASN A 241 -5.98 8.95 -17.25
CA ASN A 241 -6.85 8.95 -18.44
C ASN A 241 -7.10 7.54 -19.00
N ILE A 242 -6.60 6.49 -18.36
CA ILE A 242 -6.77 5.12 -18.82
C ILE A 242 -8.24 4.72 -18.78
N SER A 243 -8.72 4.13 -19.87
CA SER A 243 -10.08 3.60 -19.92
C SER A 243 -10.21 2.22 -19.25
N LYS A 244 -11.42 1.88 -18.83
CA LYS A 244 -11.74 0.55 -18.29
C LYS A 244 -11.34 -0.57 -19.27
N ASP A 245 -11.58 -0.38 -20.56
CA ASP A 245 -11.25 -1.38 -21.59
C ASP A 245 -9.74 -1.55 -21.77
N GLU A 246 -8.96 -0.48 -21.63
CA GLU A 246 -7.50 -0.57 -21.63
C GLU A 246 -6.99 -1.32 -20.41
N LEU A 247 -7.54 -1.08 -19.20
CA LEU A 247 -7.21 -1.85 -17.99
C LEU A 247 -7.49 -3.34 -18.20
N VAL A 248 -8.62 -3.70 -18.82
CA VAL A 248 -8.94 -5.11 -19.14
C VAL A 248 -7.90 -5.71 -20.08
N LYS A 249 -7.53 -5.01 -21.16
CA LYS A 249 -6.51 -5.49 -22.10
C LYS A 249 -5.15 -5.65 -21.43
N MET A 250 -4.76 -4.73 -20.57
CA MET A 250 -3.52 -4.85 -19.79
C MET A 250 -3.56 -6.04 -18.83
N ALA A 251 -4.67 -6.28 -18.13
CA ALA A 251 -4.84 -7.46 -17.28
C ALA A 251 -4.72 -8.76 -18.09
N GLN A 252 -5.32 -8.82 -19.27
CA GLN A 252 -5.18 -9.97 -20.20
C GLN A 252 -3.73 -10.21 -20.61
N GLN A 253 -2.94 -9.15 -20.83
CA GLN A 253 -1.51 -9.29 -21.14
C GLN A 253 -0.74 -9.86 -19.93
N VAL A 254 -1.02 -9.39 -18.71
CA VAL A 254 -0.42 -9.98 -17.50
C VAL A 254 -0.82 -11.45 -17.36
N ILE A 255 -2.11 -11.77 -17.49
CA ILE A 255 -2.64 -13.15 -17.36
C ILE A 255 -1.96 -14.11 -18.34
N ASN A 256 -1.71 -13.67 -19.57
CA ASN A 256 -1.12 -14.48 -20.65
C ASN A 256 0.43 -14.57 -20.57
N THR A 257 1.08 -13.78 -19.72
CA THR A 257 2.54 -13.86 -19.52
C THR A 257 2.93 -15.24 -18.97
N LYS A 258 3.93 -15.87 -19.58
CA LYS A 258 4.43 -17.20 -19.20
C LYS A 258 5.37 -17.13 -17.99
#